data_98f7b606700a924c91e56b8a9f828e27
#
_entry.id   98f7b606700a924c91e56b8a9f828e27
#
_cell.length_a   1.000
_cell.length_b   1.000
_cell.length_c   1.000
_cell.angle_alpha   90.00
_cell.angle_beta   90.00
_cell.angle_gamma   90.00
#
_symmetry.space_group_name_H-M   'P 1'
#
loop_
_entity.id
_entity.type
_entity.pdbx_description
1 polymer ?
#
loop_
_entity_poly.entity_id
_entity_poly.type
_entity_poly.pdbx_seq_one_letter_code
_entity_poly.pdbx_strand_id
1 'polypeptide(L)' 'LETLLEQTLAKLPPEYRMAFEMSRMEQKSMDEIAEIMGVSVRTVERYRNKALDILKKELKDYLPFLLFLNCIP' A
#
# COMPACT_ATOMS: atom_id res chain seq x y z
N LEU A 1 -2.88 7.00 14.75
CA LEU A 1 -2.24 6.11 13.79
C LEU A 1 -2.90 6.18 12.42
N GLU A 2 -4.24 6.16 12.39
CA GLU A 2 -4.96 6.25 11.12
C GLU A 2 -4.66 7.56 10.42
N THR A 3 -4.64 8.68 11.17
CA THR A 3 -4.35 9.98 10.60
C THR A 3 -2.93 10.02 10.03
N LEU A 4 -1.96 9.43 10.74
CA LEU A 4 -0.59 9.38 10.26
C LEU A 4 -0.47 8.56 8.99
N LEU A 5 -1.15 7.42 8.95
CA LEU A 5 -1.17 6.57 7.77
C LEU A 5 -1.78 7.30 6.58
N GLU A 6 -2.91 7.98 6.81
CA GLU A 6 -3.57 8.74 5.75
C GLU A 6 -2.67 9.84 5.20
N GLN A 7 -1.96 10.56 6.07
CA GLN A 7 -1.04 11.60 5.65
C GLN A 7 0.09 11.04 4.82
N THR A 8 0.62 9.89 5.22
CA THR A 8 1.71 9.25 4.50
C THR A 8 1.22 8.73 3.15
N LEU A 9 0.04 8.12 3.13
CA LEU A 9 -0.54 7.64 1.88
C LEU A 9 -0.78 8.77 0.89
N ALA A 10 -1.16 9.95 1.38
CA ALA A 10 -1.39 11.10 0.53
C ALA A 10 -0.12 11.57 -0.19
N LYS A 11 1.06 11.23 0.34
CA LYS A 11 2.33 11.58 -0.28
C LYS A 11 2.75 10.61 -1.37
N LEU A 12 2.10 9.46 -1.46
CA LEU A 12 2.46 8.45 -2.44
C LEU A 12 1.99 8.85 -3.83
N PRO A 13 2.70 8.43 -4.90
CA PRO A 13 2.17 8.54 -6.25
C PRO A 13 0.80 7.86 -6.32
N PRO A 14 -0.12 8.37 -7.16
CA PRO A 14 -1.47 7.82 -7.21
C PRO A 14 -1.53 6.32 -7.48
N GLU A 15 -0.69 5.81 -8.37
CA GLU A 15 -0.68 4.40 -8.73
C GLU A 15 -0.31 3.54 -7.52
N TYR A 16 0.70 3.95 -6.77
CA TYR A 16 1.16 3.21 -5.60
C TYR A 16 0.10 3.23 -4.52
N ARG A 17 -0.50 4.39 -4.30
CA ARG A 17 -1.54 4.53 -3.28
C ARG A 17 -2.76 3.67 -3.62
N MET A 18 -3.22 3.72 -4.87
CA MET A 18 -4.37 2.94 -5.30
C MET A 18 -4.15 1.45 -5.10
N ALA A 19 -3.00 0.96 -5.53
CA ALA A 19 -2.68 -0.47 -5.39
C ALA A 19 -2.65 -0.87 -3.93
N PHE A 20 -2.03 -0.05 -3.09
CA PHE A 20 -1.93 -0.34 -1.67
C PHE A 20 -3.32 -0.33 -1.00
N GLU A 21 -4.09 0.71 -1.24
CA GLU A 21 -5.41 0.85 -0.61
C GLU A 21 -6.36 -0.27 -1.03
N MET A 22 -6.40 -0.60 -2.31
CA MET A 22 -7.27 -1.67 -2.77
C MET A 22 -6.84 -3.03 -2.22
N SER A 23 -5.56 -3.24 -2.10
CA SER A 23 -5.03 -4.51 -1.59
C SER A 23 -5.23 -4.66 -0.08
N ARG A 24 -4.96 -3.60 0.68
CA ARG A 24 -4.94 -3.68 2.13
C ARG A 24 -6.23 -3.24 2.80
N MET A 25 -6.84 -2.19 2.29
CA MET A 25 -8.02 -1.61 2.93
C MET A 25 -9.31 -2.16 2.37
N GLU A 26 -9.37 -2.41 1.06
CA GLU A 26 -10.56 -2.91 0.41
C GLU A 26 -10.50 -4.42 0.19
N GLN A 27 -9.38 -5.03 0.47
CA GLN A 27 -9.17 -6.48 0.38
C GLN A 27 -9.51 -7.06 -0.99
N LYS A 28 -9.25 -6.31 -2.03
CA LYS A 28 -9.44 -6.80 -3.39
C LYS A 28 -8.30 -7.74 -3.79
N SER A 29 -8.59 -8.69 -4.66
CA SER A 29 -7.55 -9.58 -5.18
C SER A 29 -6.65 -8.82 -6.14
N MET A 30 -5.44 -9.36 -6.35
CA MET A 30 -4.51 -8.77 -7.30
C MET A 30 -5.09 -8.72 -8.72
N ASP A 31 -5.85 -9.75 -9.09
CA ASP A 31 -6.50 -9.78 -10.40
C ASP A 31 -7.53 -8.66 -10.56
N GLU A 32 -8.31 -8.44 -9.52
CA GLU A 32 -9.30 -7.36 -9.52
C GLU A 32 -8.64 -6.00 -9.63
N ILE A 33 -7.57 -5.78 -8.86
CA ILE A 33 -6.85 -4.52 -8.87
C ILE A 33 -6.23 -4.28 -10.26
N ALA A 34 -5.61 -5.31 -10.81
CA ALA A 34 -5.01 -5.21 -12.14
C ALA A 34 -6.03 -4.82 -13.19
N GLU A 35 -7.22 -5.41 -13.10
CA GLU A 35 -8.30 -5.10 -14.04
C GLU A 35 -8.78 -3.65 -13.87
N ILE A 36 -8.98 -3.22 -12.63
CA ILE A 36 -9.43 -1.86 -12.34
C ILE A 36 -8.41 -0.83 -12.82
N MET A 37 -7.14 -1.09 -12.60
CA MET A 37 -6.07 -0.16 -12.96
C MET A 37 -5.64 -0.27 -14.41
N GLY A 38 -6.05 -1.32 -15.10
CA GLY A 38 -5.67 -1.53 -16.50
C GLY A 38 -4.21 -1.90 -16.68
N VAL A 39 -3.65 -2.64 -15.73
CA VAL A 39 -2.24 -3.07 -15.75
C VAL A 39 -2.17 -4.56 -15.44
N SER A 40 -0.96 -5.13 -15.56
CA SER A 40 -0.76 -6.54 -15.21
C SER A 40 -0.70 -6.74 -13.70
N VAL A 41 -0.94 -7.99 -13.26
CA VAL A 41 -0.82 -8.35 -11.85
C VAL A 41 0.59 -8.05 -11.33
N ARG A 42 1.60 -8.34 -12.13
CA ARG A 42 2.98 -8.06 -11.76
C ARG A 42 3.19 -6.57 -11.48
N THR A 43 2.59 -5.71 -12.30
CA THR A 43 2.68 -4.26 -12.10
C THR A 43 2.00 -3.84 -10.80
N VAL A 44 0.84 -4.44 -10.49
CA VAL A 44 0.15 -4.17 -9.22
C VAL A 44 1.04 -4.56 -8.03
N GLU A 45 1.67 -5.73 -8.10
CA GLU A 45 2.57 -6.16 -7.04
C GLU A 45 3.72 -5.19 -6.85
N ARG A 46 4.28 -4.71 -7.95
CA ARG A 46 5.37 -3.74 -7.89
C ARG A 46 4.92 -2.44 -7.26
N TYR A 47 3.75 -1.94 -7.64
CA TYR A 47 3.20 -0.72 -7.06
C TYR A 47 2.97 -0.88 -5.56
N ARG A 48 2.39 -2.01 -5.15
CA ARG A 48 2.15 -2.27 -3.75
C ARG A 48 3.45 -2.34 -2.96
N ASN A 49 4.44 -3.03 -3.51
CA ASN A 49 5.74 -3.15 -2.85
C ASN A 49 6.45 -1.81 -2.72
N LYS A 50 6.37 -0.98 -3.75
CA LYS A 50 6.94 0.37 -3.69
C LYS A 50 6.23 1.22 -2.64
N ALA A 51 4.91 1.11 -2.56
CA ALA A 51 4.16 1.82 -1.53
C ALA A 51 4.60 1.39 -0.14
N LEU A 52 4.75 0.08 0.08
CA LEU A 52 5.22 -0.44 1.36
C LEU A 52 6.61 0.06 1.71
N ASP A 53 7.51 0.11 0.73
CA ASP A 53 8.86 0.63 0.95
C ASP A 53 8.83 2.09 1.43
N ILE A 54 8.03 2.90 0.76
CA ILE A 54 7.91 4.32 1.12
C ILE A 54 7.30 4.45 2.52
N LEU A 55 6.26 3.68 2.80
CA LEU A 55 5.63 3.70 4.11
C LEU A 55 6.61 3.29 5.21
N LYS A 56 7.41 2.27 4.98
CA LYS A 56 8.41 1.85 5.95
C LYS A 56 9.42 2.93 6.23
N LYS A 57 9.87 3.64 5.21
CA LYS A 57 10.83 4.73 5.37
C LYS A 57 10.23 5.90 6.13
N GLU A 58 8.99 6.25 5.80
CA GLU A 58 8.33 7.39 6.43
C GLU A 58 7.93 7.10 7.87
N LEU A 59 7.63 5.84 8.18
CA LEU A 59 7.09 5.45 9.48
C LEU A 59 8.09 4.64 10.30
N LYS A 60 9.37 4.73 9.98
CA LYS A 60 10.39 3.91 10.66
C LYS A 60 10.45 4.15 12.16
N ASP A 61 10.08 5.35 12.62
CA ASP A 61 10.07 5.67 14.04
C ASP A 61 8.84 5.11 14.76
N TYR A 62 7.96 4.46 14.02
CA TYR A 62 6.74 3.88 14.54
C TYR A 62 6.76 2.37 14.33
N LEU A 63 7.85 1.72 14.79
CA LEU A 63 8.08 0.29 14.57
C LEU A 63 6.91 -0.61 14.94
N PRO A 64 6.24 -0.41 16.08
CA PRO A 64 5.08 -1.26 16.40
C PRO A 64 3.99 -1.21 15.34
N PHE A 65 3.77 -0.03 14.76
CA PHE A 65 2.79 0.14 13.71
C PHE A 65 3.24 -0.58 12.43
N LEU A 66 4.52 -0.48 12.09
CA LEU A 66 5.07 -1.18 10.94
C LEU A 66 4.96 -2.69 11.08
N LEU A 67 5.21 -3.20 12.28
CA LEU A 67 5.05 -4.63 12.56
C LEU A 67 3.61 -5.06 12.36
N PHE A 68 2.69 -4.23 12.80
CA PHE A 68 1.27 -4.50 12.60
C PHE A 68 0.93 -4.59 11.11
N LEU A 69 1.43 -3.66 10.32
CA LEU A 69 1.22 -3.68 8.87
C LEU A 69 1.79 -4.94 8.23
N ASN A 70 2.95 -5.39 8.71
CA ASN A 70 3.59 -6.57 8.15
C ASN A 70 2.90 -7.86 8.58
N CYS A 71 2.24 -7.88 9.72
CA CYS A 71 1.54 -9.05 10.22
C CYS A 71 0.15 -9.23 9.61
N ILE A 72 -0.39 -8.19 9.02
CA ILE A 72 -1.70 -8.29 8.36
C ILE A 72 -1.50 -8.85 6.96
N PRO A 73 -2.06 -10.02 6.65
CA PRO A 73 -1.90 -10.65 5.34
C PRO A 73 -2.57 -9.88 4.22
#